data_f8e230f04f59dfdc5a92c4942964700c
#
_entry.id   f8e230f04f59dfdc5a92c4942964700c
#
_cell.length_a   1.000
_cell.length_b   1.000
_cell.length_c   1.000
_cell.angle_alpha   90.00
_cell.angle_beta   90.00
_cell.angle_gamma   90.00
#
_symmetry.space_group_name_H-M   'P 1'
#
loop_
_entity.id
_entity.type
_entity.pdbx_description
1 polymer ?
#
loop_
_entity_poly.entity_id
_entity_poly.type
_entity_poly.pdbx_seq_one_letter_code
_entity_poly.pdbx_strand_id
1 'polypeptide(L)'
;MSGSAGGSTNGWPLPLAFVAAEVRTALAPALGADAALAVLRRALPELPVIGRAQRNSVALTSAGPQLNSEQVWRLLDRKSSTSLSVGPTTVALETTHYPGVEAFIDLFGRAVATVAEIDTPAAVSRIGLRYVNEVWGPLSVASAADWAGVISEDVLAGSSAALSALTAAEPVGSESTGETVRTVGFEAAYAAALPDRRAVSVRLQTLFGPGVVGSDPLRRAFTPATPGPFFVIDLDGSWPSEQAEAPEFSAKHAVATLRALHAPIEALFLWATTDDYRKRVLPS
;
A
#
# COMPACT_ATOMS: atom_id res chain seq x y z
N MET A 1 2.23 29.18 -14.89
CA MET A 1 0.96 28.96 -14.16
C MET A 1 1.24 27.89 -13.13
N SER A 2 1.27 28.29 -11.87
CA SER A 2 1.63 27.46 -10.73
C SER A 2 0.48 26.52 -10.40
N GLY A 3 0.63 25.23 -10.70
CA GLY A 3 -0.25 24.17 -10.26
C GLY A 3 -0.14 24.00 -8.75
N SER A 4 -1.19 24.31 -8.04
CA SER A 4 -1.38 24.07 -6.62
C SER A 4 -1.14 22.60 -6.33
N ALA A 5 -0.08 22.29 -5.60
CA ALA A 5 0.06 21.02 -4.91
C ALA A 5 -1.13 20.90 -3.94
N GLY A 6 -1.86 19.77 -3.98
CA GLY A 6 -3.01 19.51 -3.12
C GLY A 6 -2.64 19.60 -1.64
N GLY A 7 -2.70 20.80 -1.09
CA GLY A 7 -2.57 21.06 0.32
C GLY A 7 -3.89 20.74 1.00
N SER A 8 -3.86 19.98 2.09
CA SER A 8 -4.94 19.82 3.03
C SER A 8 -5.55 21.19 3.37
N THR A 9 -6.87 21.30 3.33
CA THR A 9 -7.59 22.55 3.63
C THR A 9 -7.45 22.99 5.10
N ASN A 10 -6.87 22.15 5.99
CA ASN A 10 -6.80 22.37 7.44
C ASN A 10 -5.43 22.12 8.06
N GLY A 11 -4.33 22.11 7.28
CA GLY A 11 -2.97 21.96 7.81
C GLY A 11 -2.52 20.52 8.13
N TRP A 12 -3.39 19.51 7.97
CA TRP A 12 -3.04 18.10 8.11
C TRP A 12 -2.69 17.51 6.74
N PRO A 13 -1.62 16.70 6.64
CA PRO A 13 -1.29 16.04 5.38
C PRO A 13 -2.34 14.99 5.03
N LEU A 14 -2.55 14.76 3.73
CA LEU A 14 -3.34 13.62 3.28
C LEU A 14 -2.71 12.33 3.82
N PRO A 15 -3.51 11.40 4.37
CA PRO A 15 -2.98 10.19 4.99
C PRO A 15 -2.36 9.23 3.97
N LEU A 16 -2.83 9.24 2.73
CA LEU A 16 -2.39 8.30 1.72
C LEU A 16 -0.96 8.62 1.26
N ALA A 17 -0.01 7.80 1.70
CA ALA A 17 1.41 7.96 1.44
C ALA A 17 1.88 7.16 0.21
N PHE A 18 1.21 6.05 -0.10
CA PHE A 18 1.62 5.15 -1.19
C PHE A 18 0.46 4.28 -1.69
N VAL A 19 0.42 4.07 -3.01
CA VAL A 19 -0.49 3.13 -3.67
C VAL A 19 0.30 2.26 -4.62
N ALA A 20 -0.01 0.97 -4.67
CA ALA A 20 0.56 0.02 -5.63
C ALA A 20 -0.52 -0.88 -6.23
N ALA A 21 -0.43 -1.10 -7.55
CA ALA A 21 -1.15 -2.15 -8.26
C ALA A 21 -0.13 -3.11 -8.89
N GLU A 22 -0.39 -4.40 -8.79
CA GLU A 22 0.51 -5.44 -9.30
C GLU A 22 -0.27 -6.53 -10.02
N VAL A 23 0.26 -6.98 -11.16
CA VAL A 23 -0.12 -8.26 -11.78
C VAL A 23 1.12 -9.14 -11.85
N ARG A 24 1.00 -10.35 -11.34
CA ARG A 24 2.00 -11.42 -11.52
C ARG A 24 1.49 -12.41 -12.55
N THR A 25 2.37 -12.81 -13.44
CA THR A 25 2.02 -13.62 -14.61
C THR A 25 2.93 -14.85 -14.73
N ALA A 26 2.55 -15.76 -15.60
CA ALA A 26 3.50 -16.71 -16.15
C ALA A 26 4.62 -15.99 -16.90
N LEU A 27 5.75 -16.66 -17.10
CA LEU A 27 6.93 -16.11 -17.74
C LEU A 27 6.62 -15.62 -19.17
N ALA A 28 6.93 -14.34 -19.42
CA ALA A 28 6.85 -13.66 -20.71
C ALA A 28 8.21 -13.00 -21.00
N PRO A 29 9.18 -13.73 -21.61
CA PRO A 29 10.58 -13.31 -21.69
C PRO A 29 10.80 -12.04 -22.50
N ALA A 30 9.96 -11.78 -23.51
CA ALA A 30 10.10 -10.59 -24.35
C ALA A 30 9.89 -9.28 -23.58
N LEU A 31 9.22 -9.29 -22.44
CA LEU A 31 9.03 -8.13 -21.58
C LEU A 31 10.35 -7.61 -20.97
N GLY A 32 11.35 -8.49 -20.79
CA GLY A 32 12.69 -8.12 -20.33
C GLY A 32 13.61 -7.57 -21.44
N ALA A 33 13.23 -7.71 -22.70
CA ALA A 33 14.06 -7.30 -23.84
C ALA A 33 14.05 -5.79 -24.07
N ASP A 34 15.13 -5.27 -24.69
CA ASP A 34 15.22 -3.83 -25.01
C ASP A 34 14.15 -3.37 -26.01
N ALA A 35 13.67 -4.26 -26.87
CA ALA A 35 12.59 -3.97 -27.82
C ALA A 35 11.28 -3.61 -27.11
N ALA A 36 10.98 -4.23 -25.96
CA ALA A 36 9.80 -3.92 -25.16
C ALA A 36 9.78 -2.46 -24.70
N LEU A 37 10.95 -1.91 -24.37
CA LEU A 37 11.09 -0.56 -23.90
C LEU A 37 10.58 0.48 -24.92
N ALA A 38 10.82 0.29 -26.19
CA ALA A 38 10.36 1.22 -27.24
C ALA A 38 8.82 1.29 -27.31
N VAL A 39 8.16 0.17 -27.10
CA VAL A 39 6.69 0.07 -27.09
C VAL A 39 6.14 0.72 -25.81
N LEU A 40 6.70 0.38 -24.65
CA LEU A 40 6.30 0.97 -23.35
C LEU A 40 6.43 2.49 -23.35
N ARG A 41 7.55 3.04 -23.86
CA ARG A 41 7.76 4.50 -23.96
C ARG A 41 6.72 5.21 -24.81
N ARG A 42 6.30 4.58 -25.91
CA ARG A 42 5.29 5.16 -26.80
C ARG A 42 3.91 5.16 -26.16
N ALA A 43 3.57 4.08 -25.45
CA ALA A 43 2.27 3.91 -24.83
C ALA A 43 2.10 4.74 -23.55
N LEU A 44 3.21 5.05 -22.84
CA LEU A 44 3.22 5.69 -21.52
C LEU A 44 4.13 6.94 -21.51
N PRO A 45 3.81 7.98 -22.30
CA PRO A 45 4.65 9.18 -22.43
C PRO A 45 4.77 10.00 -21.13
N GLU A 46 3.86 9.81 -20.17
CA GLU A 46 3.91 10.41 -18.83
C GLU A 46 5.01 9.86 -17.93
N LEU A 47 5.61 8.69 -18.28
CA LEU A 47 6.71 8.04 -17.55
C LEU A 47 8.01 8.06 -18.38
N PRO A 48 8.60 9.24 -18.66
CA PRO A 48 9.70 9.39 -19.60
C PRO A 48 11.09 8.99 -19.05
N VAL A 49 11.25 8.90 -17.73
CA VAL A 49 12.53 8.56 -17.10
C VAL A 49 12.65 7.04 -16.99
N ILE A 50 13.71 6.48 -17.57
CA ILE A 50 13.84 5.04 -17.76
C ILE A 50 15.12 4.54 -17.14
N GLY A 51 15.04 3.38 -16.51
CA GLY A 51 16.17 2.64 -15.96
C GLY A 51 15.90 1.14 -15.93
N ARG A 52 16.93 0.40 -15.62
CA ARG A 52 16.81 -0.99 -15.18
C ARG A 52 16.86 -1.05 -13.68
N ALA A 53 16.09 -1.93 -13.09
CA ALA A 53 16.08 -2.18 -11.65
C ALA A 53 16.00 -3.68 -11.39
N GLN A 54 16.38 -4.04 -10.18
CA GLN A 54 16.19 -5.38 -9.66
C GLN A 54 15.01 -5.36 -8.70
N ARG A 55 14.03 -6.22 -8.96
CA ARG A 55 12.88 -6.42 -8.07
C ARG A 55 13.10 -7.71 -7.28
N ASN A 56 13.04 -7.60 -5.97
CA ASN A 56 13.12 -8.74 -5.08
C ASN A 56 11.74 -9.04 -4.52
N SER A 57 11.36 -10.31 -4.49
CA SER A 57 10.13 -10.79 -3.85
C SER A 57 10.42 -12.03 -3.01
N VAL A 58 9.70 -12.17 -1.90
CA VAL A 58 9.77 -13.37 -1.05
C VAL A 58 8.53 -14.21 -1.33
N ALA A 59 8.75 -15.46 -1.73
CA ALA A 59 7.70 -16.46 -1.82
C ALA A 59 7.79 -17.39 -0.61
N LEU A 60 6.69 -17.60 0.10
CA LEU A 60 6.60 -18.61 1.15
C LEU A 60 6.23 -19.93 0.48
N THR A 61 7.12 -20.90 0.56
CA THR A 61 6.91 -22.25 0.03
C THR A 61 6.91 -23.27 1.16
N SER A 62 6.52 -24.51 0.87
CA SER A 62 6.63 -25.62 1.83
C SER A 62 8.08 -25.89 2.27
N ALA A 63 9.07 -25.47 1.50
CA ALA A 63 10.50 -25.55 1.84
C ALA A 63 11.02 -24.32 2.61
N GLY A 64 10.14 -23.35 2.93
CA GLY A 64 10.48 -22.09 3.60
C GLY A 64 10.46 -20.88 2.66
N PRO A 65 10.86 -19.69 3.17
CA PRO A 65 10.89 -18.47 2.37
C PRO A 65 11.95 -18.55 1.28
N GLN A 66 11.56 -18.25 0.04
CA GLN A 66 12.43 -18.15 -1.11
C GLN A 66 12.51 -16.71 -1.60
N LEU A 67 13.72 -16.19 -1.74
CA LEU A 67 13.97 -14.89 -2.33
C LEU A 67 14.08 -15.03 -3.85
N ASN A 68 13.13 -14.45 -4.55
CA ASN A 68 13.16 -14.35 -6.01
C ASN A 68 13.62 -12.94 -6.40
N SER A 69 14.52 -12.89 -7.39
CA SER A 69 15.05 -11.63 -7.92
C SER A 69 14.84 -11.59 -9.43
N GLU A 70 14.28 -10.51 -9.91
CA GLU A 70 13.93 -10.30 -11.31
C GLU A 70 14.48 -8.95 -11.80
N GLN A 71 15.08 -8.93 -12.98
CA GLN A 71 15.43 -7.69 -13.67
C GLN A 71 14.19 -7.12 -14.35
N VAL A 72 13.90 -5.85 -14.06
CA VAL A 72 12.72 -5.17 -14.61
C VAL A 72 13.11 -3.86 -15.30
N TRP A 73 12.36 -3.47 -16.31
CA TRP A 73 12.32 -2.10 -16.78
C TRP A 73 11.59 -1.25 -15.75
N ARG A 74 12.14 -0.10 -15.43
CA ARG A 74 11.51 0.88 -14.56
C ARG A 74 11.31 2.17 -15.32
N LEU A 75 10.07 2.62 -15.42
CA LEU A 75 9.67 3.87 -16.02
C LEU A 75 9.13 4.78 -14.90
N LEU A 76 9.62 6.04 -14.83
CA LEU A 76 9.21 7.00 -13.81
C LEU A 76 8.68 8.28 -14.47
N ASP A 77 7.79 8.95 -13.75
CA ASP A 77 7.45 10.33 -14.05
C ASP A 77 8.65 11.26 -13.73
N ARG A 78 8.62 12.51 -14.25
CA ARG A 78 9.70 13.48 -14.04
C ARG A 78 9.87 13.92 -12.58
N LYS A 79 8.84 13.72 -11.73
CA LYS A 79 8.86 14.07 -10.31
C LYS A 79 9.33 12.93 -9.42
N SER A 80 9.53 11.74 -9.98
CA SER A 80 9.77 10.50 -9.25
C SER A 80 8.66 10.23 -8.23
N SER A 81 7.41 10.49 -8.61
CA SER A 81 6.23 10.25 -7.78
C SER A 81 5.44 9.02 -8.24
N THR A 82 5.62 8.61 -9.49
CA THR A 82 4.97 7.44 -10.07
C THR A 82 6.01 6.59 -10.79
N SER A 83 5.97 5.28 -10.55
CA SER A 83 6.89 4.28 -11.12
C SER A 83 6.10 3.11 -11.68
N LEU A 84 6.40 2.73 -12.92
CA LEU A 84 5.97 1.46 -13.51
C LEU A 84 7.18 0.54 -13.61
N SER A 85 7.07 -0.65 -13.06
CA SER A 85 8.03 -1.75 -13.22
C SER A 85 7.43 -2.82 -14.11
N VAL A 86 8.15 -3.21 -15.19
CA VAL A 86 7.75 -4.27 -16.11
C VAL A 86 8.89 -5.27 -16.23
N GLY A 87 8.62 -6.50 -15.86
CA GLY A 87 9.54 -7.64 -15.95
C GLY A 87 8.87 -8.86 -16.57
N PRO A 88 9.65 -9.92 -16.81
CA PRO A 88 9.16 -11.16 -17.40
C PRO A 88 7.99 -11.82 -16.67
N THR A 89 7.82 -11.59 -15.36
CA THR A 89 6.75 -12.19 -14.56
C THR A 89 5.89 -11.17 -13.81
N THR A 90 6.20 -9.87 -13.93
CA THR A 90 5.58 -8.84 -13.08
C THR A 90 5.33 -7.54 -13.84
N VAL A 91 4.16 -6.97 -13.62
CA VAL A 91 3.83 -5.57 -13.95
C VAL A 91 3.35 -4.89 -12.67
N ALA A 92 4.04 -3.84 -12.24
CA ALA A 92 3.66 -3.11 -11.02
C ALA A 92 3.71 -1.60 -11.23
N LEU A 93 2.61 -0.93 -10.93
CA LEU A 93 2.48 0.53 -10.90
C LEU A 93 2.43 0.99 -9.45
N GLU A 94 3.29 1.93 -9.11
CA GLU A 94 3.45 2.45 -7.74
C GLU A 94 3.40 3.98 -7.78
N THR A 95 2.74 4.61 -6.80
CA THR A 95 2.71 6.08 -6.72
C THR A 95 2.67 6.56 -5.27
N THR A 96 3.36 7.68 -5.03
CA THR A 96 3.26 8.49 -3.80
C THR A 96 2.43 9.76 -4.02
N HIS A 97 1.96 10.00 -5.24
CA HIS A 97 1.08 11.11 -5.58
C HIS A 97 -0.17 10.57 -6.29
N TYR A 98 -1.12 10.10 -5.47
CA TYR A 98 -2.30 9.40 -5.96
C TYR A 98 -3.28 10.34 -6.67
N PRO A 99 -3.57 10.10 -7.96
CA PRO A 99 -4.44 10.97 -8.76
C PRO A 99 -5.94 10.65 -8.63
N GLY A 100 -6.29 9.71 -7.75
CA GLY A 100 -7.61 9.11 -7.64
C GLY A 100 -7.70 7.74 -8.34
N VAL A 101 -8.72 6.96 -7.95
CA VAL A 101 -8.84 5.54 -8.33
C VAL A 101 -8.93 5.35 -9.85
N GLU A 102 -9.76 6.13 -10.53
CA GLU A 102 -9.97 5.94 -11.98
C GLU A 102 -8.70 6.28 -12.76
N ALA A 103 -8.05 7.41 -12.51
CA ALA A 103 -6.84 7.82 -13.22
C ALA A 103 -5.67 6.83 -12.96
N PHE A 104 -5.55 6.30 -11.73
CA PHE A 104 -4.55 5.30 -11.40
C PHE A 104 -4.81 3.97 -12.10
N ILE A 105 -6.05 3.48 -12.09
CA ILE A 105 -6.45 2.24 -12.75
C ILE A 105 -6.36 2.37 -14.28
N ASP A 106 -6.67 3.54 -14.85
CA ASP A 106 -6.55 3.78 -16.30
C ASP A 106 -5.08 3.75 -16.74
N LEU A 107 -4.17 4.36 -15.97
CA LEU A 107 -2.73 4.27 -16.25
C LEU A 107 -2.24 2.82 -16.19
N PHE A 108 -2.63 2.09 -15.14
CA PHE A 108 -2.30 0.67 -14.99
C PHE A 108 -2.89 -0.17 -16.13
N GLY A 109 -4.13 0.08 -16.52
CA GLY A 109 -4.80 -0.61 -17.62
C GLY A 109 -4.07 -0.44 -18.95
N ARG A 110 -3.59 0.77 -19.27
CA ARG A 110 -2.75 1.02 -20.45
C ARG A 110 -1.43 0.26 -20.37
N ALA A 111 -0.79 0.22 -19.20
CA ALA A 111 0.45 -0.53 -19.02
C ALA A 111 0.24 -2.03 -19.26
N VAL A 112 -0.80 -2.63 -18.69
CA VAL A 112 -1.13 -4.05 -18.83
C VAL A 112 -1.56 -4.40 -20.28
N ALA A 113 -2.29 -3.51 -20.95
CA ALA A 113 -2.65 -3.67 -22.35
C ALA A 113 -1.38 -3.64 -23.26
N THR A 114 -0.46 -2.72 -22.98
CA THR A 114 0.82 -2.64 -23.69
C THR A 114 1.68 -3.89 -23.49
N VAL A 115 1.67 -4.46 -22.28
CA VAL A 115 2.34 -5.74 -22.00
C VAL A 115 1.76 -6.86 -22.87
N ALA A 116 0.43 -6.93 -23.01
CA ALA A 116 -0.22 -7.90 -23.89
C ALA A 116 0.17 -7.76 -25.37
N GLU A 117 0.44 -6.53 -25.83
CA GLU A 117 0.90 -6.27 -27.20
C GLU A 117 2.35 -6.71 -27.45
N ILE A 118 3.20 -6.62 -26.42
CA ILE A 118 4.62 -6.99 -26.51
C ILE A 118 4.79 -8.51 -26.45
N ASP A 119 4.23 -9.11 -25.41
CA ASP A 119 4.31 -10.55 -25.16
C ASP A 119 3.16 -10.93 -24.22
N THR A 120 2.11 -11.53 -24.76
CA THR A 120 0.96 -11.93 -23.96
C THR A 120 1.35 -13.06 -23.01
N PRO A 121 1.39 -12.82 -21.67
CA PRO A 121 1.66 -13.90 -20.73
C PRO A 121 0.60 -14.99 -20.83
N ALA A 122 0.99 -16.26 -20.67
CA ALA A 122 0.05 -17.38 -20.78
C ALA A 122 -1.00 -17.39 -19.66
N ALA A 123 -0.65 -16.87 -18.49
CA ALA A 123 -1.55 -16.93 -17.33
C ALA A 123 -1.29 -15.81 -16.33
N VAL A 124 -2.29 -15.54 -15.47
CA VAL A 124 -2.19 -14.63 -14.32
C VAL A 124 -2.14 -15.46 -13.04
N SER A 125 -1.15 -15.20 -12.19
CA SER A 125 -1.02 -15.86 -10.89
C SER A 125 -1.48 -15.00 -9.70
N ARG A 126 -1.43 -13.66 -9.82
CA ARG A 126 -1.90 -12.72 -8.77
C ARG A 126 -2.27 -11.37 -9.38
N ILE A 127 -3.30 -10.76 -8.84
CA ILE A 127 -3.62 -9.34 -9.01
C ILE A 127 -3.70 -8.74 -7.62
N GLY A 128 -3.02 -7.63 -7.37
CA GLY A 128 -2.98 -6.98 -6.06
C GLY A 128 -3.16 -5.47 -6.14
N LEU A 129 -3.79 -4.91 -5.10
CA LEU A 129 -3.97 -3.48 -4.89
C LEU A 129 -3.64 -3.17 -3.43
N ARG A 130 -2.71 -2.25 -3.18
CA ARG A 130 -2.27 -1.89 -1.83
C ARG A 130 -2.30 -0.39 -1.62
N TYR A 131 -2.78 0.02 -0.46
CA TYR A 131 -2.78 1.40 0.01
C TYR A 131 -2.05 1.47 1.35
N VAL A 132 -1.05 2.34 1.45
CA VAL A 132 -0.36 2.63 2.71
C VAL A 132 -0.72 4.04 3.13
N ASN A 133 -1.38 4.16 4.28
CA ASN A 133 -1.75 5.43 4.87
C ASN A 133 -0.86 5.70 6.08
N GLU A 134 -0.34 6.92 6.17
CA GLU A 134 0.39 7.45 7.32
C GLU A 134 -0.47 8.51 7.98
N VAL A 135 -1.09 8.15 9.09
CA VAL A 135 -1.94 9.04 9.88
C VAL A 135 -1.05 9.72 10.92
N TRP A 136 -0.72 10.97 10.68
CA TRP A 136 0.11 11.77 11.58
C TRP A 136 -0.75 12.25 12.76
N GLY A 137 -0.27 12.00 13.96
CA GLY A 137 -0.97 12.29 15.20
C GLY A 137 -0.55 13.60 15.87
N PRO A 138 -1.05 13.83 17.07
CA PRO A 138 -0.57 14.90 17.92
C PRO A 138 0.94 14.73 18.20
N LEU A 139 1.63 15.84 18.45
CA LEU A 139 3.10 15.88 18.64
C LEU A 139 3.61 15.01 19.79
N SER A 140 2.74 14.64 20.74
CA SER A 140 3.07 13.73 21.82
C SER A 140 2.03 12.61 21.88
N VAL A 141 2.47 11.38 21.62
CA VAL A 141 1.68 10.15 21.81
C VAL A 141 2.39 9.34 22.88
N ALA A 142 1.76 9.20 24.04
CA ALA A 142 2.27 8.42 25.15
C ALA A 142 1.58 7.05 25.26
N SER A 143 0.39 6.91 24.65
CA SER A 143 -0.42 5.68 24.71
C SER A 143 -1.29 5.51 23.48
N ALA A 144 -1.87 4.33 23.31
CA ALA A 144 -2.86 4.09 22.25
C ALA A 144 -4.10 4.99 22.38
N ALA A 145 -4.48 5.40 23.59
CA ALA A 145 -5.62 6.28 23.83
C ALA A 145 -5.44 7.68 23.21
N ASP A 146 -4.21 8.12 22.98
CA ASP A 146 -3.91 9.43 22.37
C ASP A 146 -4.31 9.49 20.89
N TRP A 147 -4.58 8.34 20.28
CA TRP A 147 -5.14 8.21 18.93
C TRP A 147 -6.67 8.30 18.89
N ALA A 148 -7.35 8.43 20.05
CA ALA A 148 -8.80 8.63 20.08
C ALA A 148 -9.19 9.89 19.29
N GLY A 149 -10.30 9.80 18.54
CA GLY A 149 -10.74 10.87 17.63
C GLY A 149 -10.03 10.89 16.27
N VAL A 150 -9.02 10.03 16.06
CA VAL A 150 -8.31 9.82 14.79
C VAL A 150 -8.51 8.38 14.31
N ILE A 151 -8.15 7.41 15.14
CA ILE A 151 -8.35 5.99 14.90
C ILE A 151 -9.64 5.56 15.62
N SER A 152 -10.40 4.66 14.98
CA SER A 152 -11.69 4.22 15.52
C SER A 152 -11.53 3.49 16.86
N GLU A 153 -12.56 3.55 17.68
CA GLU A 153 -12.60 2.83 18.96
C GLU A 153 -12.51 1.32 18.79
N ASP A 154 -13.09 0.78 17.74
CA ASP A 154 -13.02 -0.65 17.42
C ASP A 154 -11.58 -1.13 17.23
N VAL A 155 -10.73 -0.33 16.60
CA VAL A 155 -9.30 -0.61 16.43
C VAL A 155 -8.56 -0.50 17.75
N LEU A 156 -8.84 0.52 18.55
CA LEU A 156 -8.14 0.81 19.80
C LEU A 156 -8.57 -0.10 20.97
N ALA A 157 -9.77 -0.70 20.92
CA ALA A 157 -10.34 -1.52 22.00
C ALA A 157 -9.42 -2.69 22.41
N GLY A 158 -8.78 -3.35 21.46
CA GLY A 158 -7.84 -4.43 21.72
C GLY A 158 -6.65 -3.99 22.58
N SER A 159 -6.11 -2.80 22.32
CA SER A 159 -5.03 -2.21 23.12
C SER A 159 -5.46 -1.86 24.54
N SER A 160 -6.66 -1.29 24.70
CA SER A 160 -7.24 -0.95 26.00
C SER A 160 -7.50 -2.19 26.84
N ALA A 161 -8.01 -3.27 26.24
CA ALA A 161 -8.24 -4.55 26.92
C ALA A 161 -6.92 -5.19 27.38
N ALA A 162 -5.88 -5.18 26.56
CA ALA A 162 -4.56 -5.68 26.93
C ALA A 162 -3.95 -4.89 28.10
N LEU A 163 -4.04 -3.55 28.05
CA LEU A 163 -3.57 -2.68 29.13
C LEU A 163 -4.31 -2.96 30.45
N SER A 164 -5.64 -3.11 30.41
CA SER A 164 -6.46 -3.45 31.57
C SER A 164 -6.05 -4.80 32.18
N ALA A 165 -5.79 -5.82 31.32
CA ALA A 165 -5.36 -7.13 31.79
C ALA A 165 -3.97 -7.06 32.45
N LEU A 166 -3.02 -6.30 31.88
CA LEU A 166 -1.69 -6.10 32.47
C LEU A 166 -1.75 -5.38 33.80
N THR A 167 -2.55 -4.32 33.90
CA THR A 167 -2.75 -3.57 35.15
C THR A 167 -3.38 -4.43 36.24
N ALA A 168 -4.32 -5.33 35.89
CA ALA A 168 -4.95 -6.26 36.83
C ALA A 168 -4.01 -7.40 37.27
N ALA A 169 -2.96 -7.70 36.51
CA ALA A 169 -1.97 -8.72 36.84
C ALA A 169 -0.86 -8.23 37.77
N GLU A 170 -0.77 -6.92 38.04
CA GLU A 170 0.19 -6.37 39.00
C GLU A 170 -0.14 -6.88 40.43
N PRO A 171 0.83 -7.43 41.18
CA PRO A 171 0.59 -7.96 42.52
C PRO A 171 0.16 -6.84 43.43
N VAL A 172 -0.97 -7.06 44.14
CA VAL A 172 -1.46 -6.17 45.19
C VAL A 172 -0.42 -6.12 46.33
N GLY A 173 0.29 -4.98 46.44
CA GLY A 173 1.30 -4.78 47.50
C GLY A 173 2.72 -4.50 47.03
N SER A 174 2.99 -4.42 45.70
CA SER A 174 4.21 -3.80 45.26
C SER A 174 4.18 -2.31 45.65
N GLU A 175 5.20 -1.83 46.37
CA GLU A 175 5.33 -0.40 46.65
C GLU A 175 5.30 0.31 45.31
N SER A 176 4.21 1.03 45.04
CA SER A 176 4.01 1.76 43.79
C SER A 176 5.11 2.81 43.67
N THR A 177 6.05 2.59 42.79
CA THR A 177 7.07 3.58 42.42
C THR A 177 6.47 4.80 41.69
N GLY A 178 5.12 4.88 41.62
CA GLY A 178 4.42 5.92 40.87
C GLY A 178 4.44 5.71 39.37
N GLU A 179 5.08 4.64 38.89
CA GLU A 179 5.07 4.24 37.47
C GLU A 179 3.77 3.51 37.13
N THR A 180 3.07 3.96 36.11
CA THR A 180 1.86 3.32 35.59
C THR A 180 2.18 2.49 34.35
N VAL A 181 1.53 1.33 34.23
CA VAL A 181 1.58 0.53 33.01
C VAL A 181 1.02 1.36 31.84
N ARG A 182 1.76 1.45 30.76
CA ARG A 182 1.34 2.20 29.57
C ARG A 182 1.62 1.40 28.29
N THR A 183 0.77 1.56 27.30
CA THR A 183 1.00 1.01 25.97
C THR A 183 2.06 1.85 25.25
N VAL A 184 3.20 1.25 24.91
CA VAL A 184 4.29 1.91 24.19
C VAL A 184 4.19 1.74 22.68
N GLY A 185 3.29 0.88 22.19
CA GLY A 185 3.05 0.65 20.77
C GLY A 185 1.78 -0.17 20.55
N PHE A 186 1.30 -0.17 19.34
CA PHE A 186 0.15 -0.96 18.89
C PHE A 186 0.51 -1.61 17.57
N GLU A 187 0.21 -2.89 17.43
CA GLU A 187 0.24 -3.61 16.17
C GLU A 187 -0.92 -4.59 16.12
N ALA A 188 -1.67 -4.57 15.02
CA ALA A 188 -2.72 -5.54 14.74
C ALA A 188 -2.78 -5.85 13.24
N ALA A 189 -3.19 -7.07 12.91
CA ALA A 189 -3.41 -7.48 11.53
C ALA A 189 -4.71 -8.28 11.43
N TYR A 190 -5.51 -7.96 10.42
CA TYR A 190 -6.74 -8.67 10.11
C TYR A 190 -6.72 -9.06 8.65
N ALA A 191 -7.28 -10.23 8.32
CA ALA A 191 -7.46 -10.71 6.97
C ALA A 191 -8.84 -11.34 6.80
N ALA A 192 -9.44 -11.13 5.64
CA ALA A 192 -10.73 -11.70 5.29
C ALA A 192 -10.69 -12.24 3.86
N ALA A 193 -11.26 -13.44 3.67
CA ALA A 193 -11.59 -13.96 2.36
C ALA A 193 -12.90 -13.32 1.88
N LEU A 194 -12.91 -12.91 0.64
CA LEU A 194 -14.09 -12.35 -0.04
C LEU A 194 -14.62 -13.34 -1.09
N PRO A 195 -15.85 -13.13 -1.59
CA PRO A 195 -16.35 -13.86 -2.76
C PRO A 195 -15.37 -13.75 -3.94
N ASP A 196 -15.48 -14.69 -4.89
CA ASP A 196 -14.66 -14.74 -6.12
C ASP A 196 -13.15 -14.84 -5.85
N ARG A 197 -12.77 -15.48 -4.73
CA ARG A 197 -11.38 -15.74 -4.31
C ARG A 197 -10.57 -14.49 -4.02
N ARG A 198 -11.17 -13.35 -3.89
CA ARG A 198 -10.50 -12.16 -3.41
C ARG A 198 -10.21 -12.28 -1.92
N ALA A 199 -9.15 -11.62 -1.48
CA ALA A 199 -8.82 -11.47 -0.09
C ALA A 199 -8.43 -10.03 0.19
N VAL A 200 -8.72 -9.55 1.39
CA VAL A 200 -8.24 -8.26 1.87
C VAL A 200 -7.59 -8.44 3.22
N SER A 201 -6.57 -7.64 3.48
CA SER A 201 -5.95 -7.54 4.79
C SER A 201 -5.67 -6.11 5.16
N VAL A 202 -5.63 -5.83 6.46
CA VAL A 202 -5.20 -4.58 7.03
C VAL A 202 -4.17 -4.85 8.12
N ARG A 203 -3.05 -4.12 8.07
CA ARG A 203 -2.10 -4.04 9.17
C ARG A 203 -2.15 -2.63 9.73
N LEU A 204 -2.27 -2.56 11.04
CA LEU A 204 -2.39 -1.35 11.83
C LEU A 204 -1.21 -1.28 12.78
N GLN A 205 -0.45 -0.19 12.75
CA GLN A 205 0.78 -0.10 13.54
C GLN A 205 1.07 1.35 13.95
N THR A 206 1.47 1.56 15.21
CA THR A 206 2.07 2.82 15.64
C THR A 206 3.57 2.79 15.39
N LEU A 207 4.10 3.85 14.78
CA LEU A 207 5.51 4.01 14.49
C LEU A 207 5.98 5.40 14.90
N PHE A 208 7.31 5.56 14.99
CA PHE A 208 7.96 6.84 15.21
C PHE A 208 9.05 7.04 14.14
N GLY A 209 9.04 8.20 13.47
CA GLY A 209 10.05 8.48 12.46
C GLY A 209 9.59 9.45 11.38
N PRO A 210 10.28 9.44 10.25
CA PRO A 210 9.96 10.29 9.10
C PRO A 210 8.86 9.70 8.17
N GLY A 211 8.29 8.54 8.52
CA GLY A 211 7.33 7.76 7.72
C GLY A 211 7.91 6.44 7.22
N VAL A 212 7.03 5.53 6.74
CA VAL A 212 7.43 4.19 6.24
C VAL A 212 7.71 4.15 4.75
N VAL A 213 7.17 5.11 4.00
CA VAL A 213 7.34 5.22 2.54
C VAL A 213 8.35 6.31 2.23
N GLY A 214 9.26 6.06 1.36
CA GLY A 214 10.25 7.05 0.97
C GLY A 214 11.57 6.44 0.55
N SER A 215 11.51 5.22 0.03
CA SER A 215 12.66 4.57 -0.57
C SER A 215 12.84 5.01 -2.02
N ASP A 216 14.08 5.13 -2.47
CA ASP A 216 14.44 5.20 -3.88
C ASP A 216 13.65 4.15 -4.70
N PRO A 217 13.09 4.51 -5.86
CA PRO A 217 13.25 5.80 -6.52
C PRO A 217 12.11 6.81 -6.27
N LEU A 218 11.05 6.44 -5.54
CA LEU A 218 9.88 7.30 -5.36
C LEU A 218 10.10 8.34 -4.28
N ARG A 219 9.75 9.59 -4.58
CA ARG A 219 9.77 10.69 -3.63
C ARG A 219 8.43 10.77 -2.91
N ARG A 220 8.48 10.98 -1.61
CA ARG A 220 7.29 11.22 -0.80
C ARG A 220 6.57 12.50 -1.23
N ALA A 221 5.24 12.45 -1.23
CA ALA A 221 4.43 13.65 -1.43
C ALA A 221 4.52 14.61 -0.22
N PHE A 222 4.64 14.03 0.98
CA PHE A 222 4.79 14.74 2.25
C PHE A 222 5.92 14.13 3.08
N THR A 223 6.75 14.99 3.68
CA THR A 223 7.74 14.60 4.70
C THR A 223 7.59 15.56 5.87
N PRO A 224 7.37 15.09 7.09
CA PRO A 224 7.27 15.97 8.25
C PRO A 224 8.59 16.69 8.48
N ALA A 225 8.52 17.94 8.91
CA ALA A 225 9.71 18.74 9.23
C ALA A 225 10.50 18.15 10.41
N THR A 226 9.80 17.46 11.32
CA THR A 226 10.39 16.77 12.48
C THR A 226 9.83 15.36 12.54
N PRO A 227 10.67 14.33 12.71
CA PRO A 227 10.20 12.98 12.99
C PRO A 227 9.27 12.96 14.20
N GLY A 228 8.20 12.18 14.11
CA GLY A 228 7.19 12.11 15.15
C GLY A 228 6.44 10.79 15.15
N PRO A 229 5.47 10.61 16.07
CA PRO A 229 4.61 9.46 16.06
C PRO A 229 3.61 9.54 14.91
N PHE A 230 3.36 8.39 14.28
CA PHE A 230 2.33 8.24 13.26
C PHE A 230 1.73 6.84 13.31
N PHE A 231 0.51 6.72 12.82
CA PHE A 231 -0.18 5.46 12.71
C PHE A 231 -0.19 5.01 11.25
N VAL A 232 0.24 3.78 11.02
CA VAL A 232 0.20 3.17 9.68
C VAL A 232 -1.06 2.34 9.55
N ILE A 233 -1.78 2.57 8.47
CA ILE A 233 -2.88 1.72 8.00
C ILE A 233 -2.48 1.17 6.64
N ASP A 234 -1.97 -0.06 6.64
CA ASP A 234 -1.50 -0.76 5.43
C ASP A 234 -2.60 -1.74 4.98
N LEU A 235 -3.20 -1.45 3.87
CA LEU A 235 -4.35 -2.14 3.30
C LEU A 235 -3.92 -2.88 2.04
N ASP A 236 -4.04 -4.20 1.99
CA ASP A 236 -3.73 -5.02 0.82
C ASP A 236 -4.96 -5.82 0.39
N GLY A 237 -5.33 -5.67 -0.85
CA GLY A 237 -6.34 -6.48 -1.51
C GLY A 237 -5.68 -7.34 -2.59
N SER A 238 -6.05 -8.61 -2.68
CA SER A 238 -5.49 -9.51 -3.67
C SER A 238 -6.52 -10.48 -4.22
N TRP A 239 -6.27 -10.90 -5.43
CA TRP A 239 -6.92 -12.02 -6.07
C TRP A 239 -5.82 -13.03 -6.41
N PRO A 240 -5.65 -14.06 -5.59
CA PRO A 240 -4.69 -15.12 -5.87
C PRO A 240 -5.28 -16.12 -6.86
N SER A 241 -4.47 -16.56 -7.79
CA SER A 241 -4.78 -17.74 -8.58
C SER A 241 -4.22 -18.98 -7.89
N GLU A 242 -4.92 -19.51 -6.93
CA GLU A 242 -4.61 -20.80 -6.29
C GLU A 242 -5.24 -21.97 -7.05
N GLN A 243 -5.58 -21.77 -8.32
CA GLN A 243 -6.23 -22.81 -9.13
C GLN A 243 -5.18 -23.80 -9.64
N ALA A 244 -5.62 -25.05 -9.82
CA ALA A 244 -4.87 -26.03 -10.59
C ALA A 244 -4.57 -25.52 -12.02
N GLU A 245 -5.44 -24.66 -12.54
CA GLU A 245 -5.25 -23.91 -13.79
C GLU A 245 -5.35 -22.41 -13.52
N ALA A 246 -4.22 -21.70 -13.65
CA ALA A 246 -4.21 -20.25 -13.62
C ALA A 246 -4.97 -19.72 -14.85
N PRO A 247 -5.85 -18.71 -14.71
CA PRO A 247 -6.60 -18.18 -15.84
C PRO A 247 -5.66 -17.51 -16.85
N GLU A 248 -6.08 -17.51 -18.09
CA GLU A 248 -5.40 -16.80 -19.17
C GLU A 248 -5.22 -15.31 -18.82
N PHE A 249 -4.13 -14.74 -19.29
CA PHE A 249 -3.88 -13.31 -19.09
C PHE A 249 -4.92 -12.46 -19.83
N SER A 250 -5.48 -11.49 -19.11
CA SER A 250 -6.42 -10.52 -19.67
C SER A 250 -6.26 -9.16 -19.00
N ALA A 251 -5.88 -8.15 -19.77
CA ALA A 251 -5.80 -6.76 -19.28
C ALA A 251 -7.16 -6.28 -18.75
N LYS A 252 -8.26 -6.64 -19.42
CA LYS A 252 -9.62 -6.31 -18.97
C LYS A 252 -9.95 -6.95 -17.62
N HIS A 253 -9.57 -8.22 -17.43
CA HIS A 253 -9.77 -8.91 -16.15
C HIS A 253 -8.93 -8.26 -15.04
N ALA A 254 -7.67 -7.94 -15.30
CA ALA A 254 -6.81 -7.27 -14.33
C ALA A 254 -7.40 -5.94 -13.86
N VAL A 255 -7.85 -5.08 -14.77
CA VAL A 255 -8.50 -3.80 -14.46
C VAL A 255 -9.81 -3.98 -13.68
N ALA A 256 -10.65 -4.92 -14.09
CA ALA A 256 -11.92 -5.20 -13.39
C ALA A 256 -11.67 -5.71 -11.97
N THR A 257 -10.67 -6.57 -11.78
CA THR A 257 -10.29 -7.08 -10.46
C THR A 257 -9.77 -5.96 -9.56
N LEU A 258 -8.91 -5.04 -10.05
CA LEU A 258 -8.46 -3.90 -9.26
C LEU A 258 -9.61 -3.01 -8.79
N ARG A 259 -10.58 -2.72 -9.68
CA ARG A 259 -11.80 -1.99 -9.30
C ARG A 259 -12.60 -2.72 -8.22
N ALA A 260 -12.72 -4.04 -8.35
CA ALA A 260 -13.44 -4.86 -7.36
C ALA A 260 -12.70 -4.99 -6.01
N LEU A 261 -11.38 -4.81 -5.98
CA LEU A 261 -10.58 -4.77 -4.74
C LEU A 261 -10.64 -3.41 -4.05
N HIS A 262 -10.90 -2.32 -4.77
CA HIS A 262 -10.88 -0.98 -4.19
C HIS A 262 -11.95 -0.79 -3.11
N ALA A 263 -13.21 -1.15 -3.36
CA ALA A 263 -14.31 -0.93 -2.42
C ALA A 263 -14.11 -1.62 -1.04
N PRO A 264 -13.72 -2.90 -0.93
CA PRO A 264 -13.44 -3.49 0.37
C PRO A 264 -12.22 -2.89 1.08
N ILE A 265 -11.20 -2.45 0.33
CA ILE A 265 -10.05 -1.72 0.90
C ILE A 265 -10.49 -0.38 1.47
N GLU A 266 -11.31 0.38 0.75
CA GLU A 266 -11.88 1.63 1.22
C GLU A 266 -12.73 1.42 2.48
N ALA A 267 -13.56 0.37 2.52
CA ALA A 267 -14.35 0.03 3.70
C ALA A 267 -13.47 -0.23 4.94
N LEU A 268 -12.32 -0.89 4.77
CA LEU A 268 -11.37 -1.10 5.88
C LEU A 268 -10.71 0.22 6.34
N PHE A 269 -10.42 1.15 5.43
CA PHE A 269 -9.92 2.47 5.80
C PHE A 269 -10.98 3.27 6.59
N LEU A 270 -12.23 3.23 6.14
CA LEU A 270 -13.36 3.89 6.81
C LEU A 270 -13.61 3.30 8.21
N TRP A 271 -13.51 1.97 8.34
CA TRP A 271 -13.60 1.29 9.63
C TRP A 271 -12.44 1.67 10.58
N ALA A 272 -11.23 1.79 10.07
CA ALA A 272 -10.05 2.07 10.89
C ALA A 272 -9.95 3.52 11.37
N THR A 273 -10.62 4.47 10.70
CA THR A 273 -10.53 5.90 10.97
C THR A 273 -11.87 6.51 11.39
N THR A 274 -11.83 7.58 12.20
CA THR A 274 -13.04 8.29 12.62
C THR A 274 -13.58 9.22 11.52
N ASP A 275 -14.89 9.50 11.53
CA ASP A 275 -15.52 10.48 10.65
C ASP A 275 -14.92 11.88 10.80
N ASP A 276 -14.63 12.28 12.05
CA ASP A 276 -14.06 13.60 12.34
C ASP A 276 -12.65 13.75 11.78
N TYR A 277 -11.84 12.71 11.83
CA TYR A 277 -10.53 12.70 11.18
C TYR A 277 -10.69 12.85 9.67
N ARG A 278 -11.53 12.05 9.04
CA ARG A 278 -11.76 12.09 7.59
C ARG A 278 -12.23 13.45 7.10
N LYS A 279 -13.17 14.10 7.79
CA LYS A 279 -13.62 15.46 7.48
C LYS A 279 -12.51 16.51 7.53
N ARG A 280 -11.46 16.28 8.33
CA ARG A 280 -10.30 17.20 8.43
C ARG A 280 -9.31 17.03 7.30
N VAL A 281 -9.09 15.79 6.84
CA VAL A 281 -7.97 15.46 5.95
C VAL A 281 -8.38 15.17 4.52
N LEU A 282 -9.59 14.68 4.29
CA LEU A 282 -10.07 14.38 2.95
C LEU A 282 -10.73 15.63 2.33
N PRO A 283 -10.50 15.88 1.04
CA PRO A 283 -11.23 16.95 0.33
C PRO A 283 -12.73 16.62 0.30
N SER A 284 -13.55 17.65 0.52
CA SER A 284 -15.01 17.58 0.40
C SER A 284 -15.45 17.39 -1.05
#